data_221e2113f344b3a804195de1e2a8ebf7
#
_entry.id   221e2113f344b3a804195de1e2a8ebf7
#
_cell.length_a   1.000
_cell.length_b   1.000
_cell.length_c   1.000
_cell.angle_alpha   90.00
_cell.angle_beta   90.00
_cell.angle_gamma   90.00
#
_symmetry.space_group_name_H-M   'P 1'
#
loop_
_entity.id
_entity.type
_entity.pdbx_description
1 polymer ?
#
loop_
_entity_poly.entity_id
_entity_poly.type
_entity_poly.pdbx_seq_one_letter_code
_entity_poly.pdbx_strand_id
1 'polypeptide(L)'
;MLSGISGKIGPYVAFMRDGKQFIREHTIPRDPKTPAQLAQRAKISLVNKGLSPLNKVIKQNYPNNSGAYRSLVGKTIRECVVGAYPDLTIDYSRILLSEGEVLLPDHVTAAFRTDSGQITLNWDRELPPRSSRCLPDDLVNAVFLYTPKLGVLWSHLIAKRSEGTATVELHKGWDPSNTHCWIYFTTRDLAQHSNSLYVKL
;
A
#
# COMPACT_ATOMS: atom_id res chain seq x y z
N MET A 1 -24.45 34.26 22.03
CA MET A 1 -23.53 33.16 22.38
C MET A 1 -22.19 33.49 21.77
N LEU A 2 -21.15 33.73 22.58
CA LEU A 2 -19.78 33.88 22.06
C LEU A 2 -19.32 32.51 21.53
N SER A 3 -19.16 32.41 20.23
CA SER A 3 -18.49 31.23 19.64
C SER A 3 -17.08 31.15 20.17
N GLY A 4 -16.67 30.00 20.74
CA GLY A 4 -15.36 29.83 21.33
C GLY A 4 -14.26 30.10 20.31
N ILE A 5 -13.22 30.79 20.74
CA ILE A 5 -12.03 31.07 19.92
C ILE A 5 -11.13 29.83 19.94
N SER A 6 -10.67 29.39 18.76
CA SER A 6 -9.73 28.28 18.61
C SER A 6 -8.57 28.69 17.73
N GLY A 7 -7.35 28.35 18.12
CA GLY A 7 -6.11 28.62 17.37
C GLY A 7 -5.07 29.41 18.18
N LYS A 8 -4.00 29.81 17.48
CA LYS A 8 -2.88 30.56 18.09
C LYS A 8 -3.21 32.05 18.11
N ILE A 9 -3.05 32.67 19.28
CA ILE A 9 -3.26 34.10 19.53
C ILE A 9 -2.01 34.64 20.20
N GLY A 10 -1.11 35.21 19.42
CA GLY A 10 0.18 35.67 19.93
C GLY A 10 0.98 34.56 20.64
N PRO A 11 1.39 34.72 21.90
CA PRO A 11 2.09 33.72 22.68
C PRO A 11 1.16 32.62 23.24
N TYR A 12 -0.16 32.69 23.03
CA TYR A 12 -1.13 31.79 23.60
C TYR A 12 -1.80 30.91 22.52
N VAL A 13 -2.33 29.76 22.95
CA VAL A 13 -3.18 28.88 22.16
C VAL A 13 -4.52 28.72 22.88
N ALA A 14 -5.59 29.11 22.20
CA ALA A 14 -6.96 28.89 22.64
C ALA A 14 -7.51 27.61 22.04
N PHE A 15 -8.24 26.81 22.81
CA PHE A 15 -8.90 25.59 22.35
C PHE A 15 -10.16 25.29 23.18
N MET A 16 -11.06 24.54 22.56
CA MET A 16 -12.28 24.07 23.23
C MET A 16 -12.07 22.61 23.67
N ARG A 17 -12.46 22.31 24.91
CA ARG A 17 -12.51 20.94 25.41
C ARG A 17 -13.77 20.77 26.29
N ASP A 18 -14.58 19.77 26.00
CA ASP A 18 -15.81 19.45 26.72
C ASP A 18 -16.74 20.67 26.86
N GLY A 19 -16.88 21.46 25.77
CA GLY A 19 -17.70 22.67 25.75
C GLY A 19 -17.13 23.88 26.51
N LYS A 20 -15.94 23.79 27.10
CA LYS A 20 -15.29 24.86 27.84
C LYS A 20 -14.11 25.43 27.06
N GLN A 21 -13.94 26.75 27.17
CA GLN A 21 -12.80 27.48 26.59
C GLN A 21 -11.59 27.38 27.48
N PHE A 22 -10.45 26.98 26.91
CA PHE A 22 -9.15 26.96 27.56
C PHE A 22 -8.15 27.82 26.80
N ILE A 23 -7.24 28.43 27.51
CA ILE A 23 -6.11 29.17 26.96
C ILE A 23 -4.85 28.69 27.67
N ARG A 24 -3.82 28.37 26.91
CA ARG A 24 -2.50 28.02 27.45
C ARG A 24 -1.42 28.77 26.70
N GLU A 25 -0.29 28.96 27.36
CA GLU A 25 0.91 29.47 26.70
C GLU A 25 1.38 28.52 25.58
N HIS A 26 1.79 29.10 24.46
CA HIS A 26 2.36 28.35 23.35
C HIS A 26 3.80 27.97 23.65
N THR A 27 3.99 26.82 24.26
CA THR A 27 5.32 26.28 24.50
C THR A 27 5.85 25.59 23.25
N ILE A 28 7.02 25.94 22.78
CA ILE A 28 7.73 25.22 21.72
C ILE A 28 8.53 24.12 22.42
N PRO A 29 8.14 22.82 22.25
CA PRO A 29 8.85 21.72 22.88
C PRO A 29 10.29 21.65 22.35
N ARG A 30 11.24 21.52 23.25
CA ARG A 30 12.61 21.19 22.87
C ARG A 30 12.64 19.76 22.31
N ASP A 31 13.28 19.58 21.16
CA ASP A 31 13.49 18.26 20.59
C ASP A 31 14.70 17.57 21.26
N PRO A 32 14.50 16.57 22.14
CA PRO A 32 15.59 15.95 22.87
C PRO A 32 16.42 14.99 22.00
N LYS A 33 15.95 14.63 20.80
CA LYS A 33 16.64 13.74 19.85
C LYS A 33 17.14 12.45 20.50
N THR A 34 16.33 11.86 21.37
CA THR A 34 16.70 10.58 21.99
C THR A 34 16.86 9.49 20.93
N PRO A 35 17.69 8.45 21.16
CA PRO A 35 17.86 7.34 20.21
C PRO A 35 16.54 6.70 19.79
N ALA A 36 15.59 6.52 20.71
CA ALA A 36 14.27 5.99 20.43
C ALA A 36 13.45 6.87 19.49
N GLN A 37 13.50 8.20 19.68
CA GLN A 37 12.82 9.16 18.80
C GLN A 37 13.46 9.19 17.42
N LEU A 38 14.78 9.12 17.32
CA LEU A 38 15.48 9.07 16.04
C LEU A 38 15.14 7.77 15.28
N ALA A 39 15.14 6.64 15.97
CA ALA A 39 14.73 5.36 15.39
C ALA A 39 13.27 5.39 14.86
N GLN A 40 12.35 5.93 15.64
CA GLN A 40 10.96 6.06 15.22
C GLN A 40 10.78 7.00 14.02
N ARG A 41 11.49 8.13 14.00
CA ARG A 41 11.47 9.05 12.85
C ARG A 41 12.06 8.40 11.59
N ALA A 42 13.13 7.61 11.74
CA ALA A 42 13.73 6.87 10.64
C ALA A 42 12.75 5.86 10.05
N LYS A 43 12.03 5.08 10.89
CA LYS A 43 10.96 4.16 10.44
C LYS A 43 9.86 4.87 9.65
N ILE A 44 9.36 5.98 10.17
CA ILE A 44 8.31 6.77 9.50
C ILE A 44 8.80 7.29 8.15
N SER A 45 10.02 7.84 8.12
CA SER A 45 10.63 8.38 6.89
C SER A 45 10.82 7.28 5.83
N LEU A 46 11.38 6.13 6.24
CA LEU A 46 11.61 4.98 5.38
C LEU A 46 10.31 4.48 4.75
N VAL A 47 9.28 4.24 5.57
CA VAL A 47 8.00 3.72 5.10
C VAL A 47 7.26 4.72 4.21
N ASN A 48 7.23 6.00 4.57
CA ASN A 48 6.62 7.03 3.72
C ASN A 48 7.33 7.12 2.37
N LYS A 49 8.66 7.06 2.33
CA LYS A 49 9.42 7.05 1.08
C LYS A 49 9.09 5.82 0.24
N GLY A 50 9.06 4.63 0.86
CA GLY A 50 8.79 3.37 0.15
C GLY A 50 7.36 3.23 -0.37
N LEU A 51 6.36 3.73 0.38
CA LEU A 51 4.94 3.61 0.00
C LEU A 51 4.41 4.79 -0.83
N SER A 52 5.09 5.93 -0.84
CA SER A 52 4.65 7.13 -1.58
C SER A 52 4.32 6.85 -3.05
N PRO A 53 5.11 6.09 -3.80
CA PRO A 53 4.81 5.78 -5.20
C PRO A 53 3.53 4.97 -5.38
N LEU A 54 3.18 4.14 -4.39
CA LEU A 54 1.99 3.27 -4.39
C LEU A 54 0.71 3.97 -3.95
N ASN A 55 0.78 5.26 -3.58
CA ASN A 55 -0.36 6.01 -3.01
C ASN A 55 -1.59 6.01 -3.94
N LYS A 56 -1.39 6.10 -5.27
CA LYS A 56 -2.48 6.07 -6.24
C LYS A 56 -3.20 4.73 -6.23
N VAL A 57 -2.46 3.62 -6.22
CA VAL A 57 -2.99 2.25 -6.14
C VAL A 57 -3.78 2.06 -4.84
N ILE A 58 -3.18 2.45 -3.72
CA ILE A 58 -3.80 2.31 -2.40
C ILE A 58 -5.12 3.09 -2.33
N LYS A 59 -5.15 4.34 -2.80
CA LYS A 59 -6.36 5.15 -2.79
C LYS A 59 -7.49 4.56 -3.65
N GLN A 60 -7.15 3.96 -4.78
CA GLN A 60 -8.16 3.35 -5.66
C GLN A 60 -8.72 2.05 -5.07
N ASN A 61 -7.89 1.25 -4.43
CA ASN A 61 -8.29 -0.01 -3.82
C ASN A 61 -9.05 0.17 -2.48
N TYR A 62 -9.06 1.39 -1.94
CA TYR A 62 -9.79 1.74 -0.70
C TYR A 62 -10.64 3.01 -0.90
N PRO A 63 -11.60 3.02 -1.85
CA PRO A 63 -12.28 4.25 -2.29
C PRO A 63 -13.06 4.95 -1.18
N ASN A 64 -13.58 4.20 -0.20
CA ASN A 64 -14.38 4.72 0.91
C ASN A 64 -13.57 5.05 2.17
N ASN A 65 -12.25 4.95 2.10
CA ASN A 65 -11.37 5.16 3.25
C ASN A 65 -10.33 6.24 2.96
N SER A 66 -10.66 7.49 3.28
CA SER A 66 -9.73 8.62 3.14
C SER A 66 -8.45 8.48 3.99
N GLY A 67 -8.49 7.62 5.02
CA GLY A 67 -7.37 7.30 5.91
C GLY A 67 -6.55 6.08 5.48
N ALA A 68 -6.93 5.37 4.41
CA ALA A 68 -6.32 4.09 4.02
C ALA A 68 -4.80 4.14 3.91
N TYR A 69 -4.26 5.15 3.24
CA TYR A 69 -2.83 5.33 3.12
C TYR A 69 -2.13 5.46 4.48
N ARG A 70 -2.70 6.26 5.40
CA ARG A 70 -2.14 6.45 6.74
C ARG A 70 -2.23 5.17 7.57
N SER A 71 -3.33 4.44 7.45
CA SER A 71 -3.53 3.15 8.10
C SER A 71 -2.48 2.15 7.62
N LEU A 72 -2.28 2.05 6.30
CA LEU A 72 -1.27 1.17 5.72
C LEU A 72 0.16 1.57 6.16
N VAL A 73 0.50 2.86 6.17
CA VAL A 73 1.78 3.33 6.71
C VAL A 73 1.97 2.87 8.16
N GLY A 74 0.94 3.05 9.01
CA GLY A 74 0.99 2.60 10.40
C GLY A 74 1.15 1.08 10.55
N LYS A 75 0.46 0.28 9.75
CA LYS A 75 0.59 -1.18 9.70
C LYS A 75 2.00 -1.58 9.24
N THR A 76 2.48 -1.00 8.14
CA THR A 76 3.82 -1.28 7.58
C THR A 76 4.93 -0.97 8.59
N ILE A 77 4.83 0.13 9.35
CA ILE A 77 5.83 0.47 10.39
C ILE A 77 5.90 -0.62 11.47
N ARG A 78 4.77 -1.19 11.85
CA ARG A 78 4.71 -2.21 12.92
C ARG A 78 5.11 -3.60 12.45
N GLU A 79 4.74 -3.96 11.21
CA GLU A 79 4.73 -5.35 10.76
C GLU A 79 5.76 -5.66 9.67
N CYS A 80 6.14 -4.64 8.86
CA CYS A 80 6.96 -4.85 7.67
C CYS A 80 8.35 -4.20 7.76
N VAL A 81 8.61 -3.36 8.77
CA VAL A 81 9.96 -2.81 8.98
C VAL A 81 10.80 -3.81 9.73
N VAL A 82 11.92 -4.19 9.13
CA VAL A 82 12.91 -5.13 9.68
C VAL A 82 14.25 -4.45 9.88
N GLY A 83 15.10 -5.05 10.74
CA GLY A 83 16.39 -4.49 11.13
C GLY A 83 16.33 -3.58 12.36
N ALA A 84 17.49 -3.12 12.78
CA ALA A 84 17.66 -2.18 13.88
C ALA A 84 18.18 -0.83 13.36
N TYR A 85 17.81 0.25 14.03
CA TYR A 85 18.37 1.57 13.68
C TYR A 85 19.89 1.59 13.83
N PRO A 86 20.67 2.11 12.85
CA PRO A 86 20.22 2.85 11.67
C PRO A 86 19.82 1.99 10.47
N ASP A 87 20.10 0.69 10.43
CA ASP A 87 19.97 -0.19 9.25
C ASP A 87 18.56 -0.81 9.16
N LEU A 88 17.59 0.04 8.85
CA LEU A 88 16.19 -0.33 8.69
C LEU A 88 15.86 -0.59 7.23
N THR A 89 15.10 -1.66 6.96
CA THR A 89 14.58 -2.01 5.63
C THR A 89 13.09 -2.33 5.68
N ILE A 90 12.44 -2.32 4.51
CA ILE A 90 11.03 -2.71 4.37
C ILE A 90 10.96 -4.10 3.75
N ASP A 91 10.25 -5.00 4.41
CA ASP A 91 9.83 -6.27 3.82
C ASP A 91 8.54 -6.05 3.01
N TYR A 92 8.71 -5.81 1.71
CA TYR A 92 7.61 -5.55 0.79
C TYR A 92 6.69 -6.76 0.60
N SER A 93 7.16 -7.98 0.86
CA SER A 93 6.35 -9.20 0.68
C SER A 93 5.15 -9.27 1.63
N ARG A 94 5.19 -8.53 2.74
CA ARG A 94 4.15 -8.49 3.77
C ARG A 94 3.15 -7.33 3.60
N ILE A 95 3.33 -6.50 2.58
CA ILE A 95 2.48 -5.33 2.35
C ILE A 95 1.24 -5.73 1.55
N LEU A 96 0.06 -5.37 2.05
CA LEU A 96 -1.21 -5.52 1.36
C LEU A 96 -1.60 -4.20 0.67
N LEU A 97 -1.61 -4.18 -0.66
CA LEU A 97 -2.01 -3.02 -1.46
C LEU A 97 -3.52 -2.96 -1.74
N SER A 98 -4.19 -4.08 -1.55
CA SER A 98 -5.64 -4.22 -1.68
C SER A 98 -6.13 -5.16 -0.59
N GLU A 99 -7.33 -4.90 -0.06
CA GLU A 99 -7.97 -5.72 0.95
C GLU A 99 -9.48 -5.82 0.62
N GLY A 100 -10.01 -7.03 0.63
CA GLY A 100 -11.42 -7.26 0.33
C GLY A 100 -11.80 -8.74 0.34
N GLU A 101 -13.05 -9.01 -0.05
CA GLU A 101 -13.66 -10.34 0.10
C GLU A 101 -13.59 -11.22 -1.15
N VAL A 102 -13.18 -10.67 -2.30
CA VAL A 102 -13.01 -11.48 -3.52
C VAL A 102 -11.92 -12.52 -3.26
N LEU A 103 -12.21 -13.77 -3.55
CA LEU A 103 -11.29 -14.87 -3.28
C LEU A 103 -10.10 -14.83 -4.25
N LEU A 104 -8.93 -15.11 -3.70
CA LEU A 104 -7.71 -15.33 -4.50
C LEU A 104 -7.71 -16.76 -5.07
N PRO A 105 -7.06 -17.02 -6.21
CA PRO A 105 -6.74 -18.38 -6.64
C PRO A 105 -5.71 -19.02 -5.69
N ASP A 106 -5.71 -20.35 -5.62
CA ASP A 106 -4.83 -21.10 -4.72
C ASP A 106 -3.35 -20.97 -5.09
N HIS A 107 -3.06 -20.95 -6.39
CA HIS A 107 -1.69 -20.81 -6.89
C HIS A 107 -1.57 -19.63 -7.84
N VAL A 108 -0.60 -18.77 -7.55
CA VAL A 108 -0.20 -17.67 -8.43
C VAL A 108 1.32 -17.71 -8.58
N THR A 109 1.79 -17.67 -9.82
CA THR A 109 3.21 -17.67 -10.14
C THR A 109 3.54 -16.52 -11.10
N ALA A 110 4.78 -16.06 -11.05
CA ALA A 110 5.33 -15.09 -12.00
C ALA A 110 6.60 -15.65 -12.62
N ALA A 111 6.79 -15.43 -13.90
CA ALA A 111 8.02 -15.79 -14.60
C ALA A 111 8.47 -14.61 -15.46
N PHE A 112 9.72 -14.18 -15.26
CA PHE A 112 10.34 -13.15 -16.09
C PHE A 112 11.11 -13.78 -17.26
N ARG A 113 10.92 -13.22 -18.45
CA ARG A 113 11.66 -13.59 -19.66
C ARG A 113 12.69 -12.51 -19.97
N THR A 114 13.95 -12.85 -19.87
CA THR A 114 15.08 -11.94 -20.12
C THR A 114 15.19 -11.45 -21.55
N ASP A 115 14.82 -12.29 -22.51
CA ASP A 115 14.87 -12.01 -23.95
C ASP A 115 13.83 -10.96 -24.40
N SER A 116 12.64 -10.98 -23.81
CA SER A 116 11.54 -10.09 -24.17
C SER A 116 11.27 -8.99 -23.16
N GLY A 117 11.85 -9.07 -21.95
CA GLY A 117 11.55 -8.13 -20.86
C GLY A 117 10.13 -8.25 -20.32
N GLN A 118 9.48 -9.39 -20.55
CA GLN A 118 8.10 -9.64 -20.18
C GLN A 118 7.99 -10.48 -18.92
N ILE A 119 6.97 -10.20 -18.12
CA ILE A 119 6.55 -11.00 -16.98
C ILE A 119 5.27 -11.72 -17.36
N THR A 120 5.28 -13.05 -17.26
CA THR A 120 4.08 -13.87 -17.39
C THR A 120 3.59 -14.23 -16.00
N LEU A 121 2.37 -13.83 -15.69
CA LEU A 121 1.65 -14.19 -14.47
C LEU A 121 0.71 -15.35 -14.81
N ASN A 122 0.71 -16.40 -13.98
CA ASN A 122 -0.20 -17.54 -14.13
C ASN A 122 -0.93 -17.78 -12.81
N TRP A 123 -2.20 -18.18 -12.89
CA TRP A 123 -3.05 -18.50 -11.74
C TRP A 123 -4.02 -19.62 -12.07
N ASP A 124 -4.52 -20.29 -11.03
CA ASP A 124 -5.52 -21.33 -11.18
C ASP A 124 -6.86 -20.74 -11.64
N ARG A 125 -7.47 -21.40 -12.63
CA ARG A 125 -8.78 -21.00 -13.16
C ARG A 125 -9.94 -21.59 -12.39
N GLU A 126 -9.67 -22.61 -11.57
CA GLU A 126 -10.68 -23.29 -10.81
C GLU A 126 -11.34 -22.36 -9.80
N LEU A 127 -12.66 -22.45 -9.76
CA LEU A 127 -13.45 -21.66 -8.81
C LEU A 127 -13.98 -22.60 -7.72
N PRO A 128 -14.00 -22.16 -6.48
CA PRO A 128 -14.65 -22.90 -5.41
C PRO A 128 -16.13 -23.14 -5.76
N PRO A 129 -16.64 -24.36 -5.54
CA PRO A 129 -18.02 -24.68 -5.85
C PRO A 129 -18.99 -23.73 -5.12
N ARG A 130 -19.93 -23.15 -5.87
CA ARG A 130 -21.00 -22.25 -5.35
C ARG A 130 -20.51 -20.98 -4.62
N SER A 131 -19.33 -20.49 -4.96
CA SER A 131 -18.85 -19.22 -4.38
C SER A 131 -19.41 -18.02 -5.16
N SER A 132 -20.08 -17.10 -4.48
CA SER A 132 -20.47 -15.81 -5.03
C SER A 132 -19.34 -14.76 -4.91
N ARG A 133 -18.24 -15.10 -4.23
CA ARG A 133 -17.11 -14.19 -3.96
C ARG A 133 -15.98 -14.29 -4.98
N CYS A 134 -16.15 -15.06 -6.04
CA CYS A 134 -15.25 -15.11 -7.19
C CYS A 134 -16.01 -15.56 -8.42
N LEU A 135 -15.81 -14.87 -9.52
CA LEU A 135 -16.47 -15.12 -10.79
C LEU A 135 -15.44 -15.29 -11.91
N PRO A 136 -15.75 -16.05 -12.98
CA PRO A 136 -14.83 -16.26 -14.11
C PRO A 136 -14.45 -14.94 -14.80
N ASP A 137 -15.30 -13.94 -14.74
CA ASP A 137 -15.12 -12.62 -15.36
C ASP A 137 -14.55 -11.56 -14.42
N ASP A 138 -14.13 -11.94 -13.20
CA ASP A 138 -13.33 -11.06 -12.34
C ASP A 138 -12.06 -10.62 -13.09
N LEU A 139 -11.69 -9.38 -12.89
CA LEU A 139 -10.60 -8.74 -13.60
C LEU A 139 -9.31 -8.77 -12.77
N VAL A 140 -8.21 -9.04 -13.42
CA VAL A 140 -6.90 -9.17 -12.80
C VAL A 140 -6.12 -7.89 -12.91
N ASN A 141 -5.49 -7.48 -11.82
CA ASN A 141 -4.64 -6.31 -11.74
C ASN A 141 -3.26 -6.69 -11.21
N ALA A 142 -2.22 -6.09 -11.74
CA ALA A 142 -0.86 -6.27 -11.28
C ALA A 142 -0.18 -4.92 -10.96
N VAL A 143 0.59 -4.90 -9.90
CA VAL A 143 1.38 -3.73 -9.48
C VAL A 143 2.82 -4.13 -9.33
N PHE A 144 3.71 -3.38 -9.96
CA PHE A 144 5.14 -3.58 -9.88
C PHE A 144 5.80 -2.34 -9.27
N LEU A 145 6.68 -2.55 -8.30
CA LEU A 145 7.47 -1.51 -7.66
C LEU A 145 8.96 -1.81 -7.85
N TYR A 146 9.65 -0.93 -8.56
CA TYR A 146 11.11 -0.98 -8.71
C TYR A 146 11.78 -0.12 -7.65
N THR A 147 12.38 -0.76 -6.65
CA THR A 147 12.90 -0.07 -5.46
C THR A 147 14.05 0.89 -5.70
N PRO A 148 15.02 0.66 -6.61
CA PRO A 148 16.14 1.57 -6.78
C PRO A 148 15.76 2.99 -7.23
N LYS A 149 14.69 3.11 -8.01
CA LYS A 149 14.17 4.41 -8.52
C LYS A 149 12.79 4.74 -7.99
N LEU A 150 12.23 3.90 -7.13
CA LEU A 150 10.86 4.00 -6.63
C LEU A 150 9.82 4.17 -7.76
N GLY A 151 10.09 3.50 -8.88
CA GLY A 151 9.20 3.48 -10.04
C GLY A 151 8.04 2.51 -9.83
N VAL A 152 6.84 2.87 -10.24
CA VAL A 152 5.66 2.02 -10.18
C VAL A 152 5.10 1.81 -11.58
N LEU A 153 4.89 0.55 -11.94
CA LEU A 153 4.09 0.13 -13.07
C LEU A 153 2.80 -0.49 -12.52
N TRP A 154 1.69 0.12 -12.81
CA TRP A 154 0.39 -0.39 -12.43
C TRP A 154 -0.40 -0.80 -13.67
N SER A 155 -0.50 -2.09 -13.87
CA SER A 155 -1.21 -2.70 -14.99
C SER A 155 -2.62 -3.09 -14.55
N HIS A 156 -3.60 -2.35 -15.05
CA HIS A 156 -5.00 -2.54 -14.74
C HIS A 156 -5.67 -3.51 -15.71
N LEU A 157 -6.57 -4.36 -15.18
CA LEU A 157 -7.51 -5.15 -15.96
C LEU A 157 -6.81 -5.92 -17.09
N ILE A 158 -5.67 -6.52 -16.74
CA ILE A 158 -4.77 -7.15 -17.72
C ILE A 158 -5.34 -8.43 -18.32
N ALA A 159 -6.27 -9.08 -17.61
CA ALA A 159 -6.91 -10.33 -18.03
C ALA A 159 -8.17 -10.58 -17.19
N LYS A 160 -8.96 -11.57 -17.60
CA LYS A 160 -10.01 -12.14 -16.77
C LYS A 160 -9.48 -13.33 -15.98
N ARG A 161 -10.08 -13.60 -14.82
CA ARG A 161 -9.75 -14.77 -14.01
C ARG A 161 -9.75 -16.06 -14.81
N SER A 162 -10.76 -16.26 -15.68
CA SER A 162 -10.93 -17.45 -16.53
C SER A 162 -9.80 -17.67 -17.53
N GLU A 163 -9.00 -16.65 -17.85
CA GLU A 163 -7.88 -16.79 -18.79
C GLU A 163 -6.70 -17.54 -18.17
N GLY A 164 -6.50 -17.45 -16.85
CA GLY A 164 -5.47 -18.18 -16.11
C GLY A 164 -4.03 -17.69 -16.34
N THR A 165 -3.85 -16.73 -17.23
CA THR A 165 -2.55 -16.18 -17.57
C THR A 165 -2.66 -14.73 -18.05
N ALA A 166 -1.64 -13.94 -17.79
CA ALA A 166 -1.48 -12.62 -18.37
C ALA A 166 0.01 -12.30 -18.56
N THR A 167 0.31 -11.51 -19.56
CA THR A 167 1.67 -11.04 -19.82
C THR A 167 1.73 -9.53 -19.70
N VAL A 168 2.71 -9.05 -18.94
CA VAL A 168 2.96 -7.62 -18.73
C VAL A 168 4.39 -7.31 -19.14
N GLU A 169 4.58 -6.25 -19.92
CA GLU A 169 5.91 -5.78 -20.28
C GLU A 169 6.48 -4.94 -19.14
N LEU A 170 7.63 -5.36 -18.61
CA LEU A 170 8.33 -4.62 -17.57
C LEU A 170 9.01 -3.40 -18.18
N HIS A 171 9.03 -2.30 -17.44
CA HIS A 171 9.68 -1.08 -17.90
C HIS A 171 11.16 -1.33 -18.21
N LYS A 172 11.60 -0.82 -19.36
CA LYS A 172 12.97 -1.01 -19.87
C LYS A 172 14.02 -0.57 -18.85
N GLY A 173 14.95 -1.47 -18.52
CA GLY A 173 16.01 -1.20 -17.54
C GLY A 173 15.62 -1.45 -16.06
N TRP A 174 14.43 -2.03 -15.80
CA TRP A 174 14.11 -2.55 -14.48
C TRP A 174 14.67 -3.96 -14.32
N ASP A 175 15.39 -4.18 -13.21
CA ASP A 175 15.91 -5.49 -12.84
C ASP A 175 14.82 -6.24 -12.05
N PRO A 176 14.42 -7.45 -12.47
CA PRO A 176 13.42 -8.25 -11.77
C PRO A 176 13.77 -8.52 -10.30
N SER A 177 15.07 -8.70 -9.99
CA SER A 177 15.52 -8.97 -8.63
C SER A 177 15.27 -7.80 -7.66
N ASN A 178 15.16 -6.59 -8.19
CA ASN A 178 14.84 -5.36 -7.45
C ASN A 178 13.40 -4.87 -7.68
N THR A 179 12.56 -5.72 -8.29
CA THR A 179 11.17 -5.40 -8.60
C THR A 179 10.24 -6.28 -7.77
N HIS A 180 9.37 -5.65 -7.00
CA HIS A 180 8.31 -6.31 -6.26
C HIS A 180 7.04 -6.36 -7.08
N CYS A 181 6.32 -7.48 -7.02
CA CYS A 181 5.08 -7.70 -7.75
C CYS A 181 3.95 -8.06 -6.80
N TRP A 182 2.79 -7.43 -6.98
CA TRP A 182 1.53 -7.81 -6.34
C TRP A 182 0.47 -8.02 -7.41
N ILE A 183 -0.36 -9.03 -7.20
CA ILE A 183 -1.55 -9.30 -7.99
C ILE A 183 -2.79 -9.22 -7.10
N TYR A 184 -3.90 -8.71 -7.63
CA TYR A 184 -5.19 -8.73 -6.97
C TYR A 184 -6.31 -8.79 -8.01
N PHE A 185 -7.46 -9.27 -7.56
CA PHE A 185 -8.63 -9.47 -8.39
C PHE A 185 -9.71 -8.45 -8.02
N THR A 186 -10.47 -8.03 -9.01
CA THR A 186 -11.53 -7.04 -8.86
C THR A 186 -12.77 -7.55 -9.56
N THR A 187 -13.93 -7.38 -8.96
CA THR A 187 -15.20 -7.68 -9.63
C THR A 187 -15.35 -6.85 -10.91
N ARG A 188 -16.12 -7.34 -11.86
CA ARG A 188 -16.34 -6.68 -13.16
C ARG A 188 -16.85 -5.24 -13.03
N ASP A 189 -17.67 -4.95 -12.02
CA ASP A 189 -18.18 -3.61 -11.71
C ASP A 189 -17.20 -2.73 -10.92
N LEU A 190 -16.01 -3.25 -10.62
CA LEU A 190 -14.94 -2.61 -9.84
C LEU A 190 -15.35 -2.24 -8.40
N ALA A 191 -16.45 -2.81 -7.89
CA ALA A 191 -16.99 -2.47 -6.58
C ALA A 191 -16.27 -3.20 -5.44
N GLN A 192 -15.74 -4.41 -5.70
CA GLN A 192 -15.08 -5.24 -4.71
C GLN A 192 -13.70 -5.70 -5.20
N HIS A 193 -12.80 -5.91 -4.25
CA HIS A 193 -11.44 -6.34 -4.50
C HIS A 193 -11.11 -7.59 -3.68
N SER A 194 -10.07 -8.30 -4.09
CA SER A 194 -9.41 -9.29 -3.25
C SER A 194 -8.33 -8.66 -2.38
N ASN A 195 -7.82 -9.41 -1.42
CA ASN A 195 -6.51 -9.11 -0.86
C ASN A 195 -5.46 -9.14 -1.99
N SER A 196 -4.45 -8.28 -1.88
CA SER A 196 -3.31 -8.38 -2.79
C SER A 196 -2.38 -9.52 -2.35
N LEU A 197 -1.92 -10.30 -3.31
CA LEU A 197 -0.94 -11.35 -3.12
C LEU A 197 0.42 -10.89 -3.66
N TYR A 198 1.46 -10.97 -2.84
CA TYR A 198 2.82 -10.73 -3.27
C TYR A 198 3.32 -11.95 -4.07
N VAL A 199 3.90 -11.70 -5.24
CA VAL A 199 4.46 -12.73 -6.12
C VAL A 199 5.92 -12.39 -6.37
N LYS A 200 6.81 -13.33 -6.09
CA LYS A 200 8.24 -13.17 -6.35
C LYS A 200 8.51 -13.36 -7.84
N LEU A 201 9.27 -12.43 -8.43
CA LEU A 201 9.75 -12.50 -9.82
C LEU A 201 11.00 -13.35 -9.94
#